data_c9659d8c887f9a77c443573a88113714
#
_entry.id   c9659d8c887f9a77c443573a88113714
#
_cell.length_a   1.000
_cell.length_b   1.000
_cell.length_c   1.000
_cell.angle_alpha   90.00
_cell.angle_beta   90.00
_cell.angle_gamma   90.00
#
_symmetry.space_group_name_H-M   'P 1'
#
loop_
_entity.id
_entity.type
_entity.pdbx_description
1 polymer ?
#
loop_
_entity_poly.entity_id
_entity_poly.type
_entity_poly.pdbx_seq_one_letter_code
_entity_poly.pdbx_strand_id
1 'polypeptide(L)'
;MERLYLDFDSFFASAEQHFNADLRGRPLGVVPLDSPHTSCIAVSRKAKARGVASGSSVREARRILQDMIFVIARHDAYVRLHKRILDVVGTILPVAKVRSIDEVVCHLSPGEAAQGKTLSDRIKSVLEEAFSPALTCSIGMAPTELLAKVGAEMNKPDGFALIEARGLPGSLSHLDLRDLPGISKGIGARLAASGGQDIDGLWRLAPKQARKIWGNVEGERFWNEFHGFHAERPETRKSMYGHGRVLPRDGRSPDQVEACARQLLLSAARRLRRDELRATELSLGFRGGRGPETAQWTWREAFPAARDDRSFTRALSKALTKARRSLRFSPHSVSVTLHGLVSDGEITGDLFGGALEDGGDTASRERWEKVSDLMDSLRRSHGTKALSLGVQDDIPGGYVGAKIAFGRIPEEADFSDAPTRDEETRFLSY
;
A
#
# COMPACT_ATOMS: atom_id res chain seq x y z
N MET A 1 1.23 29.12 7.69
CA MET A 1 0.81 27.79 7.19
C MET A 1 1.63 27.47 5.97
N GLU A 2 2.12 26.21 5.89
CA GLU A 2 3.09 25.86 4.87
C GLU A 2 2.72 24.57 4.11
N ARG A 3 1.69 23.87 4.59
CA ARG A 3 1.28 22.58 4.03
C ARG A 3 -0.21 22.54 3.77
N LEU A 4 -0.56 22.03 2.60
CA LEU A 4 -1.89 21.60 2.23
C LEU A 4 -1.87 20.08 2.10
N TYR A 5 -2.77 19.42 2.79
CA TYR A 5 -3.02 17.99 2.69
C TYR A 5 -4.37 17.75 2.04
N LEU A 6 -4.39 16.97 0.96
CA LEU A 6 -5.58 16.62 0.24
C LEU A 6 -5.77 15.11 0.39
N ASP A 7 -6.96 14.68 0.79
CA ASP A 7 -7.34 13.29 1.04
C ASP A 7 -8.67 12.99 0.34
N PHE A 8 -8.67 12.05 -0.60
CA PHE A 8 -9.87 11.68 -1.35
C PHE A 8 -10.79 10.80 -0.52
N ASP A 9 -12.04 11.21 -0.42
CA ASP A 9 -13.04 10.55 0.43
C ASP A 9 -13.42 9.17 -0.12
N SER A 10 -13.10 8.11 0.64
CA SER A 10 -13.46 6.72 0.26
C SER A 10 -13.00 6.34 -1.16
N PHE A 11 -11.79 6.69 -1.54
CA PHE A 11 -11.27 6.76 -2.90
C PHE A 11 -11.71 5.61 -3.82
N PHE A 12 -11.50 4.35 -3.45
CA PHE A 12 -11.88 3.22 -4.33
C PHE A 12 -13.39 3.17 -4.60
N ALA A 13 -14.22 3.46 -3.59
CA ALA A 13 -15.66 3.49 -3.78
C ALA A 13 -16.09 4.71 -4.62
N SER A 14 -15.47 5.86 -4.41
CA SER A 14 -15.69 7.07 -5.21
C SER A 14 -15.22 6.89 -6.65
N ALA A 15 -14.12 6.17 -6.87
CA ALA A 15 -13.62 5.81 -8.20
C ALA A 15 -14.63 4.92 -8.96
N GLU A 16 -15.19 3.90 -8.30
CA GLU A 16 -16.24 3.07 -8.92
C GLU A 16 -17.51 3.87 -9.25
N GLN A 17 -17.89 4.80 -8.39
CA GLN A 17 -19.00 5.73 -8.64
C GLN A 17 -18.69 6.78 -9.73
N HIS A 18 -17.41 7.10 -9.94
CA HIS A 18 -16.97 7.92 -11.07
C HIS A 18 -17.09 7.15 -12.38
N PHE A 19 -16.60 5.91 -12.43
CA PHE A 19 -16.62 5.08 -13.63
C PHE A 19 -18.03 4.62 -14.02
N ASN A 20 -18.92 4.42 -13.04
CA ASN A 20 -20.30 3.99 -13.27
C ASN A 20 -21.30 4.91 -12.53
N ALA A 21 -22.03 5.71 -13.30
CA ALA A 21 -22.99 6.67 -12.77
C ALA A 21 -24.14 6.01 -11.97
N ASP A 22 -24.54 4.77 -12.32
CA ASP A 22 -25.61 4.03 -11.64
C ASP A 22 -25.28 3.66 -10.19
N LEU A 23 -24.01 3.72 -9.83
CA LEU A 23 -23.53 3.48 -8.46
C LEU A 23 -23.56 4.75 -7.59
N ARG A 24 -23.74 5.93 -8.20
CA ARG A 24 -23.76 7.20 -7.45
C ARG A 24 -24.93 7.24 -6.49
N GLY A 25 -24.65 7.71 -5.28
CA GLY A 25 -25.65 7.79 -4.22
C GLY A 25 -26.14 6.43 -3.68
N ARG A 26 -25.56 5.31 -4.09
CA ARG A 26 -25.88 3.98 -3.55
C ARG A 26 -24.89 3.52 -2.49
N PRO A 27 -25.29 2.71 -1.51
CA PRO A 27 -24.35 2.08 -0.59
C PRO A 27 -23.50 1.04 -1.34
N LEU A 28 -22.18 1.24 -1.38
CA LEU A 28 -21.24 0.47 -2.17
C LEU A 28 -20.07 -0.03 -1.30
N GLY A 29 -19.68 -1.28 -1.50
CA GLY A 29 -18.45 -1.87 -0.96
C GLY A 29 -17.53 -2.33 -2.08
N VAL A 30 -16.25 -1.98 -2.00
CA VAL A 30 -15.22 -2.48 -2.89
C VAL A 30 -14.47 -3.60 -2.21
N VAL A 31 -14.37 -4.74 -2.87
CA VAL A 31 -13.78 -5.96 -2.31
C VAL A 31 -12.66 -6.50 -3.19
N PRO A 32 -11.62 -7.13 -2.62
CA PRO A 32 -10.49 -7.65 -3.39
C PRO A 32 -10.81 -8.95 -4.15
N LEU A 33 -11.85 -9.68 -3.74
CA LEU A 33 -12.21 -11.01 -4.24
C LEU A 33 -13.72 -11.18 -4.24
N ASP A 34 -14.23 -11.99 -5.16
CA ASP A 34 -15.61 -12.47 -5.14
C ASP A 34 -15.77 -13.59 -4.09
N SER A 35 -16.14 -13.19 -2.88
CA SER A 35 -16.35 -14.11 -1.75
C SER A 35 -17.15 -13.43 -0.65
N PRO A 36 -18.15 -14.10 -0.05
CA PRO A 36 -18.92 -13.55 1.07
C PRO A 36 -18.09 -13.39 2.36
N HIS A 37 -16.90 -13.99 2.42
CA HIS A 37 -16.00 -13.92 3.56
C HIS A 37 -14.89 -12.87 3.40
N THR A 38 -14.79 -12.22 2.24
CA THR A 38 -13.82 -11.15 2.04
C THR A 38 -14.26 -9.89 2.78
N SER A 39 -13.29 -9.01 3.08
CA SER A 39 -13.57 -7.71 3.71
C SER A 39 -13.57 -6.60 2.67
N CYS A 40 -14.39 -5.58 2.89
CA CYS A 40 -14.41 -4.37 2.10
C CYS A 40 -13.09 -3.60 2.30
N ILE A 41 -12.34 -3.37 1.22
CA ILE A 41 -11.16 -2.51 1.25
C ILE A 41 -11.53 -1.03 1.25
N ALA A 42 -12.71 -0.70 0.73
CA ALA A 42 -13.33 0.62 0.83
C ALA A 42 -14.86 0.49 0.84
N VAL A 43 -15.53 1.45 1.43
CA VAL A 43 -17.00 1.58 1.43
C VAL A 43 -17.39 3.02 1.10
N SER A 44 -18.49 3.20 0.36
CA SER A 44 -18.98 4.52 -0.03
C SER A 44 -19.41 5.34 1.19
N ARG A 45 -19.42 6.67 1.03
CA ARG A 45 -19.91 7.59 2.08
C ARG A 45 -21.32 7.22 2.57
N LYS A 46 -22.20 6.84 1.67
CA LYS A 46 -23.57 6.43 2.02
C LYS A 46 -23.59 5.14 2.85
N ALA A 47 -22.68 4.19 2.57
CA ALA A 47 -22.55 2.99 3.39
C ALA A 47 -21.96 3.29 4.76
N LYS A 48 -20.93 4.18 4.85
CA LYS A 48 -20.37 4.65 6.12
C LYS A 48 -21.43 5.35 6.99
N ALA A 49 -22.21 6.26 6.41
CA ALA A 49 -23.27 6.97 7.12
C ALA A 49 -24.36 6.02 7.68
N ARG A 50 -24.50 4.84 7.11
CA ARG A 50 -25.44 3.79 7.56
C ARG A 50 -24.77 2.71 8.43
N GLY A 51 -23.55 2.95 8.91
CA GLY A 51 -22.86 2.13 9.92
C GLY A 51 -21.95 1.03 9.38
N VAL A 52 -21.68 0.96 8.07
CA VAL A 52 -20.71 0.01 7.52
C VAL A 52 -19.32 0.62 7.50
N ALA A 53 -18.35 -0.03 8.14
CA ALA A 53 -16.96 0.40 8.17
C ALA A 53 -16.10 -0.25 7.08
N SER A 54 -15.02 0.41 6.66
CA SER A 54 -13.95 -0.25 5.90
C SER A 54 -13.36 -1.38 6.75
N GLY A 55 -13.10 -2.54 6.13
CA GLY A 55 -12.67 -3.74 6.86
C GLY A 55 -13.83 -4.69 7.23
N SER A 56 -15.09 -4.24 7.26
CA SER A 56 -16.24 -5.11 7.46
C SER A 56 -16.29 -6.21 6.39
N SER A 57 -16.59 -7.45 6.79
CA SER A 57 -16.81 -8.54 5.85
C SER A 57 -18.09 -8.29 5.03
N VAL A 58 -18.17 -8.86 3.83
CA VAL A 58 -19.38 -8.80 2.99
C VAL A 58 -20.61 -9.29 3.77
N ARG A 59 -20.47 -10.38 4.52
CA ARG A 59 -21.54 -10.93 5.37
C ARG A 59 -22.00 -9.94 6.44
N GLU A 60 -21.08 -9.29 7.13
CA GLU A 60 -21.35 -8.29 8.15
C GLU A 60 -22.02 -7.06 7.53
N ALA A 61 -21.45 -6.53 6.45
CA ALA A 61 -21.99 -5.39 5.74
C ALA A 61 -23.42 -5.63 5.26
N ARG A 62 -23.74 -6.82 4.73
CA ARG A 62 -25.10 -7.20 4.33
C ARG A 62 -26.08 -7.35 5.50
N ARG A 63 -25.62 -7.71 6.70
CA ARG A 63 -26.48 -7.69 7.89
C ARG A 63 -26.90 -6.28 8.29
N ILE A 64 -25.99 -5.30 8.09
CA ILE A 64 -26.27 -3.89 8.38
C ILE A 64 -27.09 -3.27 7.25
N LEU A 65 -26.74 -3.56 5.99
CA LEU A 65 -27.36 -3.00 4.79
C LEU A 65 -27.63 -4.10 3.76
N GLN A 66 -28.89 -4.56 3.69
CA GLN A 66 -29.31 -5.61 2.72
C GLN A 66 -29.21 -5.14 1.26
N ASP A 67 -29.40 -3.85 1.01
CA ASP A 67 -29.35 -3.19 -0.30
C ASP A 67 -27.93 -2.80 -0.75
N MET A 68 -26.90 -3.20 0.01
CA MET A 68 -25.52 -2.86 -0.29
C MET A 68 -25.00 -3.59 -1.54
N ILE A 69 -24.42 -2.84 -2.45
CA ILE A 69 -23.78 -3.36 -3.66
C ILE A 69 -22.31 -3.65 -3.39
N PHE A 70 -21.79 -4.72 -3.96
CA PHE A 70 -20.37 -5.04 -3.87
C PHE A 70 -19.78 -5.16 -5.27
N VAL A 71 -18.58 -4.56 -5.44
CA VAL A 71 -17.82 -4.59 -6.68
C VAL A 71 -16.40 -5.07 -6.42
N ILE A 72 -15.81 -5.76 -7.39
CA ILE A 72 -14.44 -6.25 -7.29
C ILE A 72 -13.50 -5.10 -7.63
N ALA A 73 -12.46 -4.91 -6.81
CA ALA A 73 -11.46 -3.86 -6.97
C ALA A 73 -10.70 -3.95 -8.31
N ARG A 74 -10.55 -2.80 -8.97
CA ARG A 74 -9.81 -2.61 -10.22
C ARG A 74 -8.58 -1.74 -9.96
N HIS A 75 -7.54 -2.32 -9.37
CA HIS A 75 -6.36 -1.56 -8.92
C HIS A 75 -5.66 -0.79 -10.04
N ASP A 76 -5.60 -1.33 -11.25
CA ASP A 76 -5.06 -0.69 -12.45
C ASP A 76 -5.85 0.57 -12.83
N ALA A 77 -7.18 0.49 -12.84
CA ALA A 77 -8.04 1.65 -13.12
C ALA A 77 -7.88 2.75 -12.06
N TYR A 78 -7.72 2.37 -10.79
CA TYR A 78 -7.50 3.34 -9.71
C TYR A 78 -6.15 4.04 -9.83
N VAL A 79 -5.10 3.34 -10.27
CA VAL A 79 -3.79 3.95 -10.50
C VAL A 79 -3.83 4.93 -11.69
N ARG A 80 -4.49 4.57 -12.79
CA ARG A 80 -4.69 5.48 -13.91
C ARG A 80 -5.48 6.73 -13.51
N LEU A 81 -6.56 6.55 -12.76
CA LEU A 81 -7.33 7.68 -12.24
C LEU A 81 -6.50 8.57 -11.33
N HIS A 82 -5.75 7.98 -10.41
CA HIS A 82 -4.86 8.71 -9.51
C HIS A 82 -3.85 9.60 -10.28
N LYS A 83 -3.21 9.09 -11.32
CA LYS A 83 -2.28 9.88 -12.14
C LYS A 83 -2.97 11.08 -12.77
N ARG A 84 -4.15 10.88 -13.38
CA ARG A 84 -4.94 11.98 -13.94
C ARG A 84 -5.33 13.02 -12.88
N ILE A 85 -5.63 12.57 -11.66
CA ILE A 85 -5.91 13.46 -10.53
C ILE A 85 -4.67 14.29 -10.19
N LEU A 86 -3.49 13.68 -10.12
CA LEU A 86 -2.24 14.40 -9.85
C LEU A 86 -1.96 15.46 -10.93
N ASP A 87 -2.20 15.15 -12.19
CA ASP A 87 -2.04 16.10 -13.30
C ASP A 87 -2.98 17.29 -13.12
N VAL A 88 -4.25 17.05 -12.77
CA VAL A 88 -5.25 18.12 -12.54
C VAL A 88 -4.90 18.97 -11.33
N VAL A 89 -4.56 18.35 -10.18
CA VAL A 89 -4.11 19.09 -8.99
C VAL A 89 -2.87 19.90 -9.28
N GLY A 90 -1.92 19.34 -10.05
CA GLY A 90 -0.69 19.99 -10.47
C GLY A 90 -0.88 21.26 -11.29
N THR A 91 -2.03 21.44 -11.94
CA THR A 91 -2.37 22.69 -12.66
C THR A 91 -2.69 23.86 -11.72
N ILE A 92 -3.00 23.57 -10.45
CA ILE A 92 -3.37 24.56 -9.44
C ILE A 92 -2.24 24.79 -8.46
N LEU A 93 -1.67 23.69 -7.94
CA LEU A 93 -0.58 23.69 -6.98
C LEU A 93 0.41 22.57 -7.31
N PRO A 94 1.72 22.84 -7.30
CA PRO A 94 2.72 21.81 -7.46
C PRO A 94 2.57 20.73 -6.37
N VAL A 95 2.46 19.47 -6.79
CA VAL A 95 2.43 18.33 -5.87
C VAL A 95 3.84 18.13 -5.31
N ALA A 96 4.00 18.37 -4.02
CA ALA A 96 5.28 18.18 -3.33
C ALA A 96 5.53 16.72 -2.98
N LYS A 97 4.47 15.99 -2.59
CA LYS A 97 4.60 14.58 -2.18
C LYS A 97 3.28 13.82 -2.34
N VAL A 98 3.37 12.61 -2.87
CA VAL A 98 2.28 11.64 -2.89
C VAL A 98 2.49 10.71 -1.70
N ARG A 99 1.49 10.61 -0.82
CA ARG A 99 1.54 9.80 0.40
C ARG A 99 0.91 8.44 0.21
N SER A 100 -0.21 8.40 -0.51
CA SER A 100 -0.91 7.18 -0.89
C SER A 100 -1.66 7.39 -2.19
N ILE A 101 -2.44 6.41 -2.61
CA ILE A 101 -3.28 6.49 -3.82
C ILE A 101 -4.37 7.59 -3.70
N ASP A 102 -4.67 8.03 -2.51
CA ASP A 102 -5.74 8.97 -2.16
C ASP A 102 -5.22 10.19 -1.36
N GLU A 103 -3.93 10.27 -1.09
CA GLU A 103 -3.36 11.33 -0.25
C GLU A 103 -2.23 12.08 -0.96
N VAL A 104 -2.34 13.40 -0.99
CA VAL A 104 -1.41 14.31 -1.66
C VAL A 104 -1.04 15.48 -0.76
N VAL A 105 0.22 15.89 -0.79
CA VAL A 105 0.74 17.06 -0.06
C VAL A 105 1.27 18.08 -1.04
N CYS A 106 0.86 19.34 -0.84
CA CYS A 106 1.41 20.50 -1.52
C CYS A 106 2.05 21.46 -0.52
N HIS A 107 3.05 22.20 -0.96
CA HIS A 107 3.61 23.31 -0.20
C HIS A 107 2.84 24.58 -0.54
N LEU A 108 2.64 25.46 0.45
CA LEU A 108 1.96 26.71 0.30
C LEU A 108 2.94 27.87 0.44
N SER A 109 2.91 28.80 -0.49
CA SER A 109 3.47 30.14 -0.30
C SER A 109 2.62 30.96 0.69
N PRO A 110 3.15 32.04 1.28
CA PRO A 110 2.37 32.91 2.17
C PRO A 110 1.09 33.46 1.53
N GLY A 111 1.13 33.79 0.22
CA GLY A 111 -0.02 34.28 -0.54
C GLY A 111 -1.13 33.24 -0.71
N GLU A 112 -0.77 31.99 -1.01
CA GLU A 112 -1.70 30.86 -1.13
C GLU A 112 -2.29 30.50 0.24
N ALA A 113 -1.47 30.52 1.28
CA ALA A 113 -1.91 30.27 2.66
C ALA A 113 -2.96 31.30 3.13
N ALA A 114 -2.82 32.56 2.73
CA ALA A 114 -3.79 33.61 3.05
C ALA A 114 -5.16 33.41 2.36
N GLN A 115 -5.18 32.71 1.22
CA GLN A 115 -6.38 32.42 0.44
C GLN A 115 -6.88 30.97 0.63
N GLY A 116 -6.57 30.34 1.75
CA GLY A 116 -6.75 28.91 1.97
C GLY A 116 -8.12 28.36 1.59
N LYS A 117 -9.22 29.02 2.04
CA LYS A 117 -10.58 28.59 1.69
C LYS A 117 -10.86 28.69 0.19
N THR A 118 -10.52 29.81 -0.43
CA THR A 118 -10.72 30.04 -1.87
C THR A 118 -9.92 29.02 -2.70
N LEU A 119 -8.69 28.73 -2.28
CA LEU A 119 -7.85 27.72 -2.92
C LEU A 119 -8.44 26.32 -2.80
N SER A 120 -8.96 25.98 -1.61
CA SER A 120 -9.66 24.70 -1.41
C SER A 120 -10.88 24.56 -2.32
N ASP A 121 -11.71 25.61 -2.41
CA ASP A 121 -12.90 25.59 -3.25
C ASP A 121 -12.53 25.49 -4.74
N ARG A 122 -11.48 26.18 -5.18
CA ARG A 122 -10.97 26.08 -6.53
C ARG A 122 -10.50 24.65 -6.86
N ILE A 123 -9.74 24.01 -5.96
CA ILE A 123 -9.27 22.63 -6.17
C ILE A 123 -10.49 21.69 -6.33
N LYS A 124 -11.48 21.80 -5.45
CA LYS A 124 -12.69 20.97 -5.49
C LYS A 124 -13.50 21.19 -6.77
N SER A 125 -13.71 22.42 -7.18
CA SER A 125 -14.42 22.75 -8.42
C SER A 125 -13.76 22.18 -9.65
N VAL A 126 -12.43 22.34 -9.78
CA VAL A 126 -11.66 21.80 -10.92
C VAL A 126 -11.67 20.26 -10.93
N LEU A 127 -11.61 19.61 -9.77
CA LEU A 127 -11.73 18.15 -9.68
C LEU A 127 -13.13 17.66 -10.08
N GLU A 128 -14.20 18.34 -9.65
CA GLU A 128 -15.57 18.01 -10.03
C GLU A 128 -15.79 18.16 -11.54
N GLU A 129 -15.30 19.26 -12.13
CA GLU A 129 -15.38 19.53 -13.57
C GLU A 129 -14.59 18.48 -14.39
N ALA A 130 -13.38 18.14 -13.94
CA ALA A 130 -12.51 17.21 -14.67
C ALA A 130 -12.96 15.74 -14.58
N PHE A 131 -13.66 15.37 -13.52
CA PHE A 131 -14.02 13.97 -13.25
C PHE A 131 -15.53 13.79 -13.04
N SER A 132 -16.01 13.94 -11.82
CA SER A 132 -17.44 13.82 -11.48
C SER A 132 -17.69 14.22 -10.02
N PRO A 133 -18.93 14.53 -9.65
CA PRO A 133 -19.29 14.85 -8.25
C PRO A 133 -19.12 13.67 -7.27
N ALA A 134 -18.82 12.47 -7.76
CA ALA A 134 -18.53 11.32 -6.90
C ALA A 134 -17.13 11.38 -6.27
N LEU A 135 -16.17 12.02 -6.97
CA LEU A 135 -14.79 12.18 -6.52
C LEU A 135 -14.66 13.46 -5.69
N THR A 136 -14.92 13.37 -4.40
CA THR A 136 -14.70 14.47 -3.45
C THR A 136 -13.41 14.26 -2.67
N CYS A 137 -12.87 15.35 -2.15
CA CYS A 137 -11.72 15.34 -1.28
C CYS A 137 -11.91 16.26 -0.08
N SER A 138 -11.29 15.88 1.03
CA SER A 138 -11.18 16.71 2.22
C SER A 138 -9.79 17.34 2.25
N ILE A 139 -9.73 18.63 2.60
CA ILE A 139 -8.49 19.43 2.54
C ILE A 139 -8.20 20.00 3.92
N GLY A 140 -6.98 19.77 4.40
CA GLY A 140 -6.46 20.39 5.60
C GLY A 140 -5.27 21.29 5.28
N MET A 141 -5.21 22.47 5.92
CA MET A 141 -4.08 23.37 5.84
C MET A 141 -3.51 23.66 7.21
N ALA A 142 -2.20 23.54 7.37
CA ALA A 142 -1.53 23.72 8.67
C ALA A 142 -0.04 24.07 8.52
N PRO A 143 0.66 24.42 9.63
CA PRO A 143 2.11 24.62 9.61
C PRO A 143 2.89 23.39 9.20
N THR A 144 2.45 22.19 9.62
CA THR A 144 3.14 20.91 9.36
C THR A 144 2.27 19.95 8.58
N GLU A 145 2.89 18.92 8.00
CA GLU A 145 2.18 17.90 7.26
C GLU A 145 1.26 17.06 8.15
N LEU A 146 1.72 16.70 9.36
CA LEU A 146 0.90 15.99 10.34
C LEU A 146 -0.39 16.76 10.68
N LEU A 147 -0.25 18.03 11.01
CA LEU A 147 -1.41 18.88 11.36
C LEU A 147 -2.32 19.10 10.15
N ALA A 148 -1.76 19.27 8.94
CA ALA A 148 -2.55 19.38 7.72
C ALA A 148 -3.37 18.11 7.46
N LYS A 149 -2.77 16.91 7.69
CA LYS A 149 -3.50 15.65 7.63
C LYS A 149 -4.61 15.57 8.68
N VAL A 150 -4.35 15.98 9.93
CA VAL A 150 -5.39 16.07 10.97
C VAL A 150 -6.52 16.95 10.49
N GLY A 151 -6.23 18.13 9.94
CA GLY A 151 -7.23 19.05 9.40
C GLY A 151 -8.07 18.40 8.28
N ALA A 152 -7.46 17.64 7.37
CA ALA A 152 -8.19 16.95 6.32
C ALA A 152 -9.15 15.86 6.87
N GLU A 153 -8.81 15.22 8.00
CA GLU A 153 -9.68 14.23 8.65
C GLU A 153 -10.83 14.82 9.46
N MET A 154 -10.64 16.01 10.06
CA MET A 154 -11.59 16.62 11.02
C MET A 154 -13.00 16.82 10.46
N ASN A 155 -13.11 17.20 9.20
CA ASN A 155 -14.38 17.60 8.58
C ASN A 155 -14.77 16.69 7.40
N LYS A 156 -14.32 15.44 7.38
CA LYS A 156 -14.74 14.47 6.34
C LYS A 156 -16.23 14.17 6.38
N PRO A 157 -16.88 13.97 5.24
CA PRO A 157 -16.37 14.04 3.87
C PRO A 157 -16.49 15.45 3.27
N ASP A 158 -15.73 15.70 2.19
CA ASP A 158 -15.75 16.95 1.39
C ASP A 158 -15.49 18.22 2.23
N GLY A 159 -14.71 18.03 3.30
CA GLY A 159 -14.45 19.07 4.29
C GLY A 159 -13.29 19.98 3.92
N PHE A 160 -13.17 21.03 4.75
CA PHE A 160 -12.01 21.90 4.80
C PHE A 160 -11.73 22.28 6.24
N ALA A 161 -10.47 22.26 6.65
CA ALA A 161 -10.04 22.76 7.94
C ALA A 161 -8.72 23.51 7.84
N LEU A 162 -8.60 24.53 8.68
CA LEU A 162 -7.44 25.37 8.82
C LEU A 162 -6.95 25.28 10.28
N ILE A 163 -5.73 24.80 10.48
CA ILE A 163 -5.10 24.73 11.81
C ILE A 163 -3.95 25.74 11.86
N GLU A 164 -4.14 26.81 12.63
CA GLU A 164 -3.12 27.82 12.85
C GLU A 164 -2.26 27.50 14.07
N ALA A 165 -0.95 27.77 13.99
CA ALA A 165 -0.04 27.52 15.10
C ALA A 165 -0.48 28.19 16.42
N ARG A 166 -1.02 29.41 16.32
CA ARG A 166 -1.51 30.17 17.50
C ARG A 166 -2.72 29.53 18.20
N GLY A 167 -3.46 28.64 17.50
CA GLY A 167 -4.63 27.94 18.04
C GLY A 167 -4.30 26.62 18.73
N LEU A 168 -3.05 26.16 18.66
CA LEU A 168 -2.63 24.90 19.25
C LEU A 168 -2.39 25.00 20.77
N PRO A 169 -2.71 23.95 21.53
CA PRO A 169 -3.41 22.71 21.14
C PRO A 169 -4.94 22.85 21.11
N GLY A 170 -5.51 24.00 21.50
CA GLY A 170 -6.94 24.21 21.73
C GLY A 170 -7.82 23.86 20.53
N SER A 171 -7.35 24.12 19.29
CA SER A 171 -8.08 23.73 18.07
C SER A 171 -8.25 22.23 17.88
N LEU A 172 -7.47 21.41 18.60
CA LEU A 172 -7.47 19.96 18.53
C LEU A 172 -8.11 19.30 19.77
N SER A 173 -8.48 20.05 20.80
CA SER A 173 -8.92 19.54 22.11
C SER A 173 -10.16 18.65 22.07
N HIS A 174 -10.97 18.74 20.99
CA HIS A 174 -12.16 17.92 20.77
C HIS A 174 -11.88 16.56 20.14
N LEU A 175 -10.63 16.29 19.73
CA LEU A 175 -10.22 15.03 19.09
C LEU A 175 -9.79 13.99 20.14
N ASP A 176 -10.09 12.74 19.86
CA ASP A 176 -9.48 11.63 20.57
C ASP A 176 -8.03 11.42 20.09
N LEU A 177 -7.14 10.95 20.96
CA LEU A 177 -5.75 10.68 20.59
C LEU A 177 -5.62 9.72 19.40
N ARG A 178 -6.58 8.82 19.23
CA ARG A 178 -6.60 7.84 18.15
C ARG A 178 -7.05 8.41 16.81
N ASP A 179 -7.62 9.61 16.80
CA ASP A 179 -7.93 10.34 15.58
C ASP A 179 -6.66 10.95 14.95
N LEU A 180 -5.60 11.08 15.76
CA LEU A 180 -4.33 11.61 15.27
C LEU A 180 -3.58 10.53 14.43
N PRO A 181 -3.23 10.85 13.18
CA PRO A 181 -2.42 9.97 12.34
C PRO A 181 -1.11 9.58 13.03
N GLY A 182 -0.81 8.28 13.05
CA GLY A 182 0.40 7.76 13.72
C GLY A 182 0.18 7.28 15.15
N ILE A 183 -0.97 7.54 15.78
CA ILE A 183 -1.31 6.98 17.10
C ILE A 183 -2.12 5.69 16.94
N SER A 184 -1.42 4.59 16.83
CA SER A 184 -2.02 3.25 16.81
C SER A 184 -2.54 2.84 18.21
N LYS A 185 -3.31 1.73 18.27
CA LYS A 185 -3.76 1.15 19.55
C LYS A 185 -2.60 0.93 20.54
N GLY A 186 -1.44 0.46 20.03
CA GLY A 186 -0.27 0.21 20.87
C GLY A 186 0.38 1.50 21.40
N ILE A 187 0.47 2.54 20.55
CA ILE A 187 1.00 3.83 20.99
C ILE A 187 0.02 4.51 21.95
N GLY A 188 -1.29 4.49 21.67
CA GLY A 188 -2.32 5.02 22.56
C GLY A 188 -2.28 4.38 23.96
N ALA A 189 -2.10 3.07 24.07
CA ALA A 189 -1.95 2.38 25.35
C ALA A 189 -0.68 2.84 26.12
N ARG A 190 0.45 3.05 25.42
CA ARG A 190 1.68 3.56 26.05
C ARG A 190 1.55 5.02 26.48
N LEU A 191 0.86 5.85 25.69
CA LEU A 191 0.54 7.23 26.05
C LEU A 191 -0.29 7.27 27.32
N ALA A 192 -1.37 6.50 27.39
CA ALA A 192 -2.23 6.43 28.56
C ALA A 192 -1.45 6.01 29.83
N ALA A 193 -0.56 5.01 29.71
CA ALA A 193 0.32 4.57 30.81
C ALA A 193 1.35 5.64 31.23
N SER A 194 1.63 6.63 30.38
CA SER A 194 2.60 7.71 30.61
C SER A 194 1.94 9.04 30.99
N GLY A 195 0.63 9.05 31.28
CA GLY A 195 -0.13 10.26 31.66
C GLY A 195 -0.65 11.09 30.48
N GLY A 196 -0.42 10.68 29.24
CA GLY A 196 -0.95 11.31 28.03
C GLY A 196 -2.30 10.70 27.63
N GLN A 197 -3.37 11.04 28.32
CA GLN A 197 -4.70 10.47 28.09
C GLN A 197 -5.54 11.24 27.08
N ASP A 198 -5.19 12.47 26.81
CA ASP A 198 -5.87 13.40 25.91
C ASP A 198 -4.88 14.28 25.14
N ILE A 199 -5.40 15.17 24.33
CA ILE A 199 -4.61 16.14 23.52
C ILE A 199 -3.73 17.01 24.40
N ASP A 200 -4.22 17.49 25.53
CA ASP A 200 -3.45 18.33 26.46
C ASP A 200 -2.33 17.55 27.16
N GLY A 201 -2.59 16.32 27.54
CA GLY A 201 -1.59 15.43 28.10
C GLY A 201 -0.48 15.11 27.09
N LEU A 202 -0.85 14.85 25.83
CA LEU A 202 0.11 14.66 24.73
C LEU A 202 0.93 15.94 24.48
N TRP A 203 0.29 17.10 24.49
CA TRP A 203 0.94 18.39 24.29
C TRP A 203 2.02 18.70 25.35
N ARG A 204 1.76 18.35 26.61
CA ARG A 204 2.70 18.60 27.72
C ARG A 204 3.92 17.68 27.74
N LEU A 205 3.94 16.62 26.93
CA LEU A 205 5.11 15.73 26.86
C LEU A 205 6.33 16.50 26.34
N ALA A 206 7.51 16.13 26.84
CA ALA A 206 8.77 16.54 26.22
C ALA A 206 9.09 15.66 25.00
N PRO A 207 9.89 16.15 24.01
CA PRO A 207 10.27 15.37 22.82
C PRO A 207 10.91 14.03 23.16
N LYS A 208 11.78 13.98 24.18
CA LYS A 208 12.44 12.75 24.66
C LYS A 208 11.46 11.74 25.27
N GLN A 209 10.37 12.21 25.90
CA GLN A 209 9.31 11.35 26.41
C GLN A 209 8.52 10.74 25.26
N ALA A 210 8.15 11.54 24.25
CA ALA A 210 7.52 11.06 23.03
C ALA A 210 8.39 9.99 22.34
N ARG A 211 9.72 10.23 22.18
CA ARG A 211 10.64 9.23 21.65
C ARG A 211 10.60 7.90 22.42
N LYS A 212 10.55 7.95 23.76
CA LYS A 212 10.47 6.74 24.61
C LYS A 212 9.15 6.01 24.41
N ILE A 213 8.03 6.72 24.29
CA ILE A 213 6.69 6.16 24.08
C ILE A 213 6.59 5.49 22.72
N TRP A 214 7.10 6.11 21.63
CA TRP A 214 7.15 5.50 20.30
C TRP A 214 8.19 4.39 20.18
N GLY A 215 9.25 4.43 21.01
CA GLY A 215 10.36 3.49 20.98
C GLY A 215 11.43 3.80 19.91
N ASN A 216 11.31 4.94 19.23
CA ASN A 216 12.23 5.37 18.17
C ASN A 216 12.14 6.89 17.93
N VAL A 217 12.96 7.40 16.99
CA VAL A 217 13.05 8.83 16.65
C VAL A 217 11.75 9.41 16.09
N GLU A 218 10.84 8.58 15.56
CA GLU A 218 9.53 9.06 15.03
C GLU A 218 8.68 9.71 16.13
N GLY A 219 8.88 9.34 17.42
CA GLY A 219 8.21 10.01 18.53
C GLY A 219 8.63 11.48 18.67
N GLU A 220 9.92 11.80 18.53
CA GLU A 220 10.40 13.20 18.55
C GLU A 220 9.90 13.95 17.30
N ARG A 221 9.92 13.31 16.14
CA ARG A 221 9.41 13.89 14.89
C ARG A 221 7.92 14.18 14.99
N PHE A 222 7.13 13.23 15.51
CA PHE A 222 5.71 13.41 15.78
C PHE A 222 5.47 14.59 16.70
N TRP A 223 6.22 14.67 17.82
CA TRP A 223 6.13 15.76 18.77
C TRP A 223 6.39 17.13 18.12
N ASN A 224 7.47 17.24 17.34
CA ASN A 224 7.80 18.47 16.61
C ASN A 224 6.66 18.87 15.67
N GLU A 225 6.20 17.95 14.80
CA GLU A 225 5.12 18.26 13.85
C GLU A 225 3.80 18.59 14.55
N PHE A 226 3.48 17.91 15.65
CA PHE A 226 2.30 18.19 16.46
C PHE A 226 2.34 19.58 17.11
N HIS A 227 3.53 20.08 17.44
CA HIS A 227 3.75 21.43 17.97
C HIS A 227 3.93 22.50 16.88
N GLY A 228 3.74 22.16 15.63
CA GLY A 228 3.84 23.10 14.51
C GLY A 228 5.28 23.30 13.98
N PHE A 229 6.25 22.50 14.42
CA PHE A 229 7.63 22.56 13.96
C PHE A 229 7.91 21.51 12.89
N HIS A 230 8.65 21.89 11.88
CA HIS A 230 9.06 20.97 10.84
C HIS A 230 9.96 19.86 11.41
N ALA A 231 9.68 18.61 11.00
CA ALA A 231 10.55 17.47 11.30
C ALA A 231 11.10 16.89 10.00
N GLU A 232 12.40 17.00 9.81
CA GLU A 232 13.07 16.36 8.68
C GLU A 232 13.03 14.84 8.81
N ARG A 233 12.72 14.18 7.70
CA ARG A 233 12.83 12.73 7.56
C ARG A 233 13.80 12.43 6.42
N PRO A 234 14.84 11.61 6.67
CA PRO A 234 15.68 11.16 5.57
C PRO A 234 14.85 10.40 4.56
N GLU A 235 15.24 10.50 3.30
CA GLU A 235 14.63 9.69 2.25
C GLU A 235 14.78 8.20 2.58
N THR A 236 13.67 7.48 2.51
CA THR A 236 13.67 6.04 2.73
C THR A 236 14.11 5.34 1.44
N ARG A 237 15.24 4.60 1.51
CA ARG A 237 15.63 3.71 0.42
C ARG A 237 14.82 2.41 0.52
N LYS A 238 14.41 1.87 -0.62
CA LYS A 238 13.81 0.54 -0.67
C LYS A 238 14.81 -0.47 -0.15
N SER A 239 14.42 -1.26 0.84
CA SER A 239 15.26 -2.30 1.45
C SER A 239 14.84 -3.71 1.05
N MET A 240 13.69 -3.87 0.39
CA MET A 240 13.15 -5.16 0.00
C MET A 240 12.13 -5.06 -1.14
N TYR A 241 11.98 -6.15 -1.88
CA TYR A 241 10.87 -6.37 -2.81
C TYR A 241 10.08 -7.59 -2.37
N GLY A 242 8.91 -7.37 -1.80
CA GLY A 242 8.07 -8.44 -1.28
C GLY A 242 6.66 -8.42 -1.86
N HIS A 243 6.03 -9.58 -1.82
CA HIS A 243 4.62 -9.75 -2.11
C HIS A 243 4.03 -10.84 -1.23
N GLY A 244 2.79 -10.67 -0.80
CA GLY A 244 2.08 -11.66 0.00
C GLY A 244 0.64 -11.82 -0.45
N ARG A 245 0.09 -13.01 -0.23
CA ARG A 245 -1.29 -13.31 -0.58
C ARG A 245 -1.97 -14.16 0.49
N VAL A 246 -3.23 -13.83 0.77
CA VAL A 246 -4.16 -14.71 1.47
C VAL A 246 -4.70 -15.73 0.46
N LEU A 247 -4.61 -17.01 0.80
CA LEU A 247 -5.00 -18.12 -0.06
C LEU A 247 -6.48 -18.46 0.14
N PRO A 248 -7.28 -18.57 -0.91
CA PRO A 248 -8.63 -19.11 -0.83
C PRO A 248 -8.59 -20.56 -0.37
N ARG A 249 -9.72 -21.13 0.06
CA ARG A 249 -9.74 -22.50 0.61
C ARG A 249 -9.28 -23.56 -0.40
N ASP A 250 -9.69 -23.43 -1.64
CA ASP A 250 -9.34 -24.27 -2.77
C ASP A 250 -7.89 -24.07 -3.27
N GLY A 251 -7.23 -22.97 -2.88
CA GLY A 251 -5.85 -22.62 -3.21
C GLY A 251 -4.80 -23.03 -2.16
N ARG A 252 -5.11 -23.97 -1.25
CA ARG A 252 -4.23 -24.34 -0.13
C ARG A 252 -3.56 -25.70 -0.28
N SER A 253 -3.73 -26.38 -1.40
CA SER A 253 -2.95 -27.61 -1.68
C SER A 253 -1.45 -27.24 -1.79
N PRO A 254 -0.53 -28.14 -1.46
CA PRO A 254 0.91 -27.86 -1.54
C PRO A 254 1.34 -27.31 -2.90
N ASP A 255 0.84 -27.86 -3.99
CA ASP A 255 1.20 -27.47 -5.36
C ASP A 255 0.70 -26.07 -5.69
N GLN A 256 -0.54 -25.72 -5.29
CA GLN A 256 -1.09 -24.38 -5.48
C GLN A 256 -0.41 -23.32 -4.62
N VAL A 257 0.00 -23.68 -3.40
CA VAL A 257 0.80 -22.80 -2.53
C VAL A 257 2.16 -22.52 -3.16
N GLU A 258 2.80 -23.55 -3.73
CA GLU A 258 4.09 -23.42 -4.45
C GLU A 258 3.94 -22.58 -5.72
N ALA A 259 2.94 -22.84 -6.55
CA ALA A 259 2.63 -22.05 -7.74
C ALA A 259 2.37 -20.58 -7.39
N CYS A 260 1.61 -20.31 -6.32
CA CYS A 260 1.38 -18.97 -5.81
C CYS A 260 2.68 -18.30 -5.35
N ALA A 261 3.52 -18.99 -4.57
CA ALA A 261 4.80 -18.46 -4.11
C ALA A 261 5.72 -18.11 -5.30
N ARG A 262 5.77 -18.95 -6.33
CA ARG A 262 6.53 -18.71 -7.57
C ARG A 262 6.04 -17.47 -8.31
N GLN A 263 4.73 -17.28 -8.48
CA GLN A 263 4.20 -16.07 -9.14
C GLN A 263 4.49 -14.78 -8.33
N LEU A 264 4.38 -14.84 -6.99
CA LEU A 264 4.74 -13.72 -6.13
C LEU A 264 6.23 -13.37 -6.26
N LEU A 265 7.10 -14.38 -6.32
CA LEU A 265 8.54 -14.21 -6.53
C LEU A 265 8.84 -13.53 -7.86
N LEU A 266 8.30 -14.05 -8.96
CA LEU A 266 8.54 -13.50 -10.30
C LEU A 266 8.01 -12.06 -10.43
N SER A 267 6.88 -11.74 -9.78
CA SER A 267 6.40 -10.37 -9.69
C SER A 267 7.35 -9.46 -8.90
N ALA A 268 7.94 -9.94 -7.81
CA ALA A 268 8.94 -9.20 -7.05
C ALA A 268 10.25 -9.00 -7.83
N ALA A 269 10.70 -10.05 -8.54
CA ALA A 269 11.91 -10.04 -9.36
C ALA A 269 11.84 -9.02 -10.52
N ARG A 270 10.70 -8.94 -11.22
CA ARG A 270 10.50 -7.94 -12.29
C ARG A 270 10.64 -6.51 -11.77
N ARG A 271 10.07 -6.22 -10.59
CA ARG A 271 10.17 -4.90 -9.97
C ARG A 271 11.59 -4.57 -9.53
N LEU A 272 12.30 -5.55 -9.00
CA LEU A 272 13.69 -5.42 -8.61
C LEU A 272 14.57 -5.11 -9.84
N ARG A 273 14.40 -5.84 -10.96
CA ARG A 273 15.14 -5.60 -12.21
C ARG A 273 14.83 -4.23 -12.82
N ARG A 274 13.58 -3.79 -12.78
CA ARG A 274 13.18 -2.46 -13.29
C ARG A 274 13.89 -1.33 -12.55
N ASP A 275 14.13 -1.50 -11.25
CA ASP A 275 14.84 -0.54 -10.43
C ASP A 275 16.38 -0.81 -10.44
N GLU A 276 16.89 -1.63 -11.39
CA GLU A 276 18.30 -1.95 -11.61
C GLU A 276 19.03 -2.48 -10.36
N LEU A 277 18.32 -3.24 -9.55
CA LEU A 277 18.84 -3.79 -8.31
C LEU A 277 19.04 -5.31 -8.39
N ARG A 278 19.84 -5.82 -7.47
CA ARG A 278 20.06 -7.24 -7.19
C ARG A 278 19.65 -7.54 -5.76
N ALA A 279 19.38 -8.82 -5.48
CA ALA A 279 19.11 -9.29 -4.12
C ALA A 279 20.12 -10.38 -3.74
N THR A 280 20.37 -10.51 -2.43
CA THR A 280 21.27 -11.53 -1.86
C THR A 280 20.55 -12.52 -0.95
N GLU A 281 19.28 -12.30 -0.66
CA GLU A 281 18.50 -13.14 0.25
C GLU A 281 17.02 -13.19 -0.18
N LEU A 282 16.41 -14.36 -0.05
CA LEU A 282 14.97 -14.56 -0.20
C LEU A 282 14.38 -15.02 1.13
N SER A 283 13.27 -14.41 1.56
CA SER A 283 12.46 -14.96 2.63
C SER A 283 11.14 -15.50 2.11
N LEU A 284 10.80 -16.73 2.55
CA LEU A 284 9.51 -17.38 2.34
C LEU A 284 8.78 -17.47 3.67
N GLY A 285 7.56 -16.95 3.75
CA GLY A 285 6.75 -16.95 4.96
C GLY A 285 5.37 -17.55 4.74
N PHE A 286 4.92 -18.34 5.71
CA PHE A 286 3.56 -18.90 5.78
C PHE A 286 2.88 -18.52 7.08
N ARG A 287 1.57 -18.26 7.02
CA ARG A 287 0.72 -18.12 8.20
C ARG A 287 -0.44 -19.09 8.12
N GLY A 288 -0.76 -19.72 9.25
CA GLY A 288 -1.90 -20.63 9.43
C GLY A 288 -2.68 -20.26 10.69
N GLY A 289 -3.89 -20.84 10.87
CA GLY A 289 -4.74 -20.53 12.01
C GLY A 289 -5.50 -19.21 11.89
N ARG A 290 -6.24 -18.83 12.94
CA ARG A 290 -7.00 -17.58 13.04
C ARG A 290 -6.95 -17.03 14.47
N GLY A 291 -6.92 -15.71 14.60
CA GLY A 291 -6.91 -15.05 15.91
C GLY A 291 -5.65 -15.36 16.73
N PRO A 292 -5.78 -15.60 18.05
CA PRO A 292 -4.62 -15.83 18.93
C PRO A 292 -3.84 -17.12 18.63
N GLU A 293 -4.42 -18.08 17.92
CA GLU A 293 -3.78 -19.34 17.50
C GLU A 293 -3.11 -19.25 16.13
N THR A 294 -2.71 -18.05 15.70
CA THR A 294 -2.02 -17.87 14.41
C THR A 294 -0.63 -18.48 14.47
N ALA A 295 -0.43 -19.56 13.72
CA ALA A 295 0.88 -20.15 13.50
C ALA A 295 1.62 -19.41 12.39
N GLN A 296 2.92 -19.25 12.57
CA GLN A 296 3.79 -18.59 11.58
C GLN A 296 5.03 -19.44 11.37
N TRP A 297 5.45 -19.55 10.09
CA TRP A 297 6.69 -20.18 9.69
C TRP A 297 7.38 -19.24 8.71
N THR A 298 8.69 -19.05 8.87
CA THR A 298 9.50 -18.23 7.98
C THR A 298 10.86 -18.86 7.79
N TRP A 299 11.36 -18.84 6.56
CA TRP A 299 12.71 -19.26 6.21
C TRP A 299 13.38 -18.20 5.37
N ARG A 300 14.69 -18.05 5.55
CA ARG A 300 15.53 -17.18 4.74
C ARG A 300 16.58 -18.03 4.04
N GLU A 301 16.76 -17.79 2.75
CA GLU A 301 17.74 -18.46 1.89
C GLU A 301 18.67 -17.39 1.32
N ALA A 302 19.94 -17.48 1.67
CA ALA A 302 20.97 -16.59 1.13
C ALA A 302 21.54 -17.14 -0.18
N PHE A 303 21.93 -16.25 -1.07
CA PHE A 303 22.55 -16.57 -2.36
C PHE A 303 23.46 -15.42 -2.82
N PRO A 304 24.42 -15.65 -3.73
CA PRO A 304 25.20 -14.58 -4.33
C PRO A 304 24.32 -13.55 -5.03
N ALA A 305 24.72 -12.27 -5.00
CA ALA A 305 23.93 -11.18 -5.58
C ALA A 305 23.43 -11.52 -7.00
N ALA A 306 22.11 -11.60 -7.16
CA ALA A 306 21.45 -12.04 -8.38
C ALA A 306 20.27 -11.16 -8.75
N ARG A 307 19.93 -11.12 -10.05
CA ARG A 307 18.73 -10.46 -10.56
C ARG A 307 17.91 -11.36 -11.50
N ASP A 308 18.40 -12.55 -11.80
CA ASP A 308 17.77 -13.48 -12.71
C ASP A 308 16.73 -14.40 -12.06
N ASP A 309 15.71 -14.78 -12.84
CA ASP A 309 14.60 -15.61 -12.38
C ASP A 309 15.03 -17.03 -11.98
N ARG A 310 16.13 -17.58 -12.59
CA ARG A 310 16.63 -18.92 -12.26
C ARG A 310 17.22 -18.97 -10.86
N SER A 311 18.08 -18.01 -10.51
CA SER A 311 18.68 -17.91 -9.17
C SER A 311 17.61 -17.78 -8.10
N PHE A 312 16.62 -16.92 -8.32
CA PHE A 312 15.51 -16.74 -7.38
C PHE A 312 14.62 -17.97 -7.25
N THR A 313 14.30 -18.64 -8.38
CA THR A 313 13.49 -19.86 -8.36
C THR A 313 14.23 -21.01 -7.65
N ARG A 314 15.56 -21.11 -7.80
CA ARG A 314 16.39 -22.09 -7.09
C ARG A 314 16.36 -21.83 -5.57
N ALA A 315 16.51 -20.58 -5.15
CA ALA A 315 16.41 -20.21 -3.74
C ALA A 315 15.01 -20.52 -3.18
N LEU A 316 13.95 -20.22 -3.93
CA LEU A 316 12.59 -20.58 -3.54
C LEU A 316 12.40 -22.08 -3.39
N SER A 317 12.93 -22.90 -4.32
CA SER A 317 12.85 -24.38 -4.26
C SER A 317 13.53 -24.93 -3.01
N LYS A 318 14.69 -24.39 -2.62
CA LYS A 318 15.37 -24.76 -1.37
C LYS A 318 14.50 -24.40 -0.15
N ALA A 319 13.94 -23.20 -0.12
CA ALA A 319 13.05 -22.75 0.95
C ALA A 319 11.77 -23.61 1.05
N LEU A 320 11.15 -23.96 -0.07
CA LEU A 320 9.98 -24.86 -0.14
C LEU A 320 10.31 -26.27 0.34
N THR A 321 11.46 -26.81 -0.03
CA THR A 321 11.93 -28.11 0.47
C THR A 321 12.07 -28.10 1.98
N LYS A 322 12.58 -27.00 2.55
CA LYS A 322 12.65 -26.83 4.01
C LYS A 322 11.26 -26.73 4.63
N ALA A 323 10.35 -25.99 3.99
CA ALA A 323 8.96 -25.86 4.46
C ALA A 323 8.25 -27.23 4.49
N ARG A 324 8.36 -28.04 3.42
CA ARG A 324 7.75 -29.38 3.36
C ARG A 324 8.19 -30.29 4.52
N ARG A 325 9.41 -30.11 5.05
CA ARG A 325 9.94 -30.91 6.16
C ARG A 325 9.53 -30.38 7.55
N SER A 326 9.33 -29.06 7.69
CA SER A 326 9.19 -28.41 9.00
C SER A 326 7.83 -27.74 9.25
N LEU A 327 7.03 -27.47 8.20
CA LEU A 327 5.71 -26.89 8.35
C LEU A 327 4.73 -27.87 9.01
N ARG A 328 4.03 -27.43 10.06
CA ARG A 328 3.11 -28.26 10.87
C ARG A 328 1.66 -27.77 10.83
N PHE A 329 1.33 -26.88 9.90
CA PHE A 329 -0.02 -26.31 9.74
C PHE A 329 -0.33 -26.10 8.25
N SER A 330 -1.63 -26.03 7.93
CA SER A 330 -2.08 -25.65 6.59
C SER A 330 -1.99 -24.14 6.42
N PRO A 331 -1.22 -23.61 5.46
CA PRO A 331 -1.09 -22.18 5.26
C PRO A 331 -2.38 -21.57 4.73
N HIS A 332 -2.80 -20.44 5.31
CA HIS A 332 -3.84 -19.58 4.76
C HIS A 332 -3.28 -18.34 4.06
N SER A 333 -1.99 -18.06 4.22
CA SER A 333 -1.31 -17.02 3.46
C SER A 333 0.15 -17.39 3.18
N VAL A 334 0.65 -16.88 2.07
CA VAL A 334 2.04 -17.01 1.63
C VAL A 334 2.61 -15.63 1.36
N SER A 335 3.89 -15.44 1.68
CA SER A 335 4.66 -14.23 1.37
C SER A 335 6.05 -14.59 0.88
N VAL A 336 6.51 -13.87 -0.14
CA VAL A 336 7.86 -14.00 -0.68
C VAL A 336 8.48 -12.62 -0.73
N THR A 337 9.72 -12.49 -0.25
CA THR A 337 10.42 -11.20 -0.20
C THR A 337 11.88 -11.38 -0.55
N LEU A 338 12.38 -10.53 -1.44
CA LEU A 338 13.79 -10.39 -1.79
C LEU A 338 14.41 -9.29 -0.92
N HIS A 339 15.53 -9.59 -0.28
CA HIS A 339 16.26 -8.73 0.65
C HIS A 339 17.73 -8.59 0.25
N GLY A 340 18.47 -7.78 1.03
CA GLY A 340 19.90 -7.55 0.78
C GLY A 340 20.10 -6.91 -0.59
N LEU A 341 19.38 -5.79 -0.83
CA LEU A 341 19.42 -5.11 -2.12
C LEU A 341 20.76 -4.41 -2.31
N VAL A 342 21.36 -4.62 -3.48
CA VAL A 342 22.61 -4.00 -3.90
C VAL A 342 22.45 -3.48 -5.33
N SER A 343 23.10 -2.36 -5.64
CA SER A 343 23.22 -1.85 -7.01
C SER A 343 24.39 -2.50 -7.74
N ASP A 344 24.37 -2.45 -9.07
CA ASP A 344 25.47 -3.03 -9.87
C ASP A 344 26.85 -2.42 -9.55
N GLY A 345 26.89 -1.13 -9.15
CA GLY A 345 28.12 -0.45 -8.75
C GLY A 345 28.67 -0.82 -7.35
N GLU A 346 27.85 -1.48 -6.51
CA GLU A 346 28.25 -1.92 -5.16
C GLU A 346 28.72 -3.38 -5.12
N ILE A 347 28.71 -4.08 -6.26
CA ILE A 347 29.15 -5.46 -6.33
C ILE A 347 30.67 -5.49 -6.46
N THR A 348 31.35 -5.86 -5.41
CA THR A 348 32.77 -6.25 -5.49
C THR A 348 32.83 -7.58 -6.21
N GLY A 349 33.53 -7.64 -7.35
CA GLY A 349 33.73 -8.90 -8.05
C GLY A 349 34.32 -9.93 -7.11
N ASP A 350 33.77 -11.15 -7.15
CA ASP A 350 34.35 -12.25 -6.36
C ASP A 350 35.72 -12.59 -6.91
N LEU A 351 36.75 -12.18 -6.18
CA LEU A 351 38.16 -12.41 -6.51
C LEU A 351 38.50 -13.91 -6.56
N PHE A 352 37.69 -14.77 -5.97
CA PHE A 352 37.85 -16.21 -5.90
C PHE A 352 36.82 -16.99 -6.71
N GLY A 353 36.24 -16.35 -7.71
CA GLY A 353 35.12 -16.81 -8.52
C GLY A 353 35.20 -18.28 -8.94
N GLY A 354 34.60 -19.15 -8.15
CA GLY A 354 34.50 -20.57 -8.45
C GLY A 354 34.39 -21.53 -7.28
N ALA A 355 34.53 -21.08 -6.05
CA ALA A 355 34.61 -21.99 -4.89
C ALA A 355 33.29 -22.22 -4.13
N LEU A 356 32.16 -21.75 -4.65
CA LEU A 356 30.85 -22.08 -4.06
C LEU A 356 30.31 -23.37 -4.69
N GLU A 357 29.93 -24.33 -3.84
CA GLU A 357 29.49 -25.70 -4.13
C GLU A 357 28.40 -25.89 -5.20
N ASP A 358 27.90 -24.84 -5.83
CA ASP A 358 26.80 -24.84 -6.80
C ASP A 358 27.20 -24.45 -8.23
N GLY A 359 28.50 -24.58 -8.63
CA GLY A 359 28.94 -24.65 -10.03
C GLY A 359 28.39 -23.59 -11.01
N GLY A 360 28.04 -22.41 -10.55
CA GLY A 360 27.51 -21.33 -11.38
C GLY A 360 28.63 -20.41 -11.85
N ASP A 361 29.26 -20.75 -12.99
CA ASP A 361 30.14 -19.89 -13.75
C ASP A 361 29.50 -18.49 -13.96
N THR A 362 30.31 -17.45 -13.84
CA THR A 362 29.89 -16.04 -14.07
C THR A 362 29.18 -15.89 -15.42
N ALA A 363 29.69 -16.58 -16.46
CA ALA A 363 29.08 -16.63 -17.79
C ALA A 363 27.67 -17.25 -17.79
N SER A 364 27.42 -18.27 -16.97
CA SER A 364 26.08 -18.85 -16.81
C SER A 364 25.11 -17.85 -16.15
N ARG A 365 25.58 -17.07 -15.16
CA ARG A 365 24.78 -16.06 -14.48
C ARG A 365 24.38 -14.92 -15.42
N GLU A 366 25.36 -14.36 -16.14
CA GLU A 366 25.11 -13.32 -17.15
C GLU A 366 24.13 -13.77 -18.24
N ARG A 367 24.23 -15.03 -18.66
CA ARG A 367 23.29 -15.60 -19.64
C ARG A 367 21.86 -15.62 -19.10
N TRP A 368 21.65 -16.01 -17.83
CA TRP A 368 20.31 -16.06 -17.24
C TRP A 368 19.76 -14.68 -16.92
N GLU A 369 20.61 -13.71 -16.64
CA GLU A 369 20.20 -12.31 -16.53
C GLU A 369 19.67 -11.79 -17.86
N LYS A 370 20.41 -12.01 -18.96
CA LYS A 370 19.96 -11.65 -20.32
C LYS A 370 18.65 -12.34 -20.69
N VAL A 371 18.48 -13.62 -20.33
CA VAL A 371 17.21 -14.34 -20.54
C VAL A 371 16.08 -13.69 -19.78
N SER A 372 16.29 -13.33 -18.50
CA SER A 372 15.27 -12.68 -17.67
C SER A 372 14.88 -11.29 -18.22
N ASP A 373 15.86 -10.50 -18.66
CA ASP A 373 15.63 -9.18 -19.28
C ASP A 373 14.85 -9.31 -20.60
N LEU A 374 15.19 -10.30 -21.43
CA LEU A 374 14.46 -10.59 -22.66
C LEU A 374 13.03 -11.03 -22.39
N MET A 375 12.82 -11.90 -21.39
CA MET A 375 11.47 -12.31 -20.97
C MET A 375 10.64 -11.11 -20.49
N ASP A 376 11.22 -10.20 -19.73
CA ASP A 376 10.54 -9.00 -19.26
C ASP A 376 10.21 -8.05 -20.44
N SER A 377 11.09 -7.95 -21.44
CA SER A 377 10.83 -7.18 -22.66
C SER A 377 9.67 -7.79 -23.48
N LEU A 378 9.69 -9.11 -23.72
CA LEU A 378 8.63 -9.80 -24.46
C LEU A 378 7.26 -9.72 -23.74
N ARG A 379 7.26 -9.76 -22.41
CA ARG A 379 6.03 -9.59 -21.63
C ARG A 379 5.47 -8.18 -21.74
N ARG A 380 6.32 -7.16 -21.82
CA ARG A 380 5.86 -5.76 -22.03
C ARG A 380 5.20 -5.58 -23.40
N SER A 381 5.73 -6.22 -24.44
CA SER A 381 5.19 -6.06 -25.80
C SER A 381 4.05 -7.01 -26.15
N HIS A 382 3.98 -8.20 -25.56
CA HIS A 382 3.02 -9.25 -25.93
C HIS A 382 2.12 -9.72 -24.77
N GLY A 383 2.21 -9.07 -23.61
CA GLY A 383 1.49 -9.46 -22.40
C GLY A 383 2.18 -10.60 -21.64
N THR A 384 1.85 -10.73 -20.38
CA THR A 384 2.56 -11.57 -19.42
C THR A 384 2.36 -13.08 -19.59
N LYS A 385 1.31 -13.46 -20.33
CA LYS A 385 1.06 -14.86 -20.70
C LYS A 385 1.90 -15.33 -21.91
N ALA A 386 2.58 -14.42 -22.61
CA ALA A 386 3.33 -14.76 -23.82
C ALA A 386 4.50 -15.71 -23.55
N LEU A 387 5.15 -15.58 -22.40
CA LEU A 387 6.29 -16.45 -22.03
C LEU A 387 6.35 -16.68 -20.52
N SER A 388 6.51 -17.93 -20.10
CA SER A 388 6.70 -18.29 -18.70
C SER A 388 7.90 -19.22 -18.50
N LEU A 389 8.55 -19.14 -17.36
CA LEU A 389 9.59 -20.06 -16.93
C LEU A 389 8.93 -21.26 -16.25
N GLY A 390 8.73 -22.35 -16.99
CA GLY A 390 8.04 -23.55 -16.52
C GLY A 390 6.51 -23.46 -16.61
N VAL A 391 5.82 -24.44 -16.06
CA VAL A 391 4.36 -24.52 -16.09
C VAL A 391 3.77 -23.43 -15.18
N GLN A 392 2.81 -22.69 -15.70
CA GLN A 392 1.97 -21.79 -14.89
C GLN A 392 0.63 -22.50 -14.65
N ASP A 393 0.42 -22.91 -13.41
CA ASP A 393 -0.86 -23.42 -13.00
C ASP A 393 -1.84 -22.25 -12.75
N ASP A 394 -3.12 -22.46 -13.07
CA ASP A 394 -4.16 -21.54 -12.68
C ASP A 394 -4.31 -21.53 -11.15
N ILE A 395 -4.06 -20.37 -10.54
CA ILE A 395 -4.13 -20.20 -9.10
C ILE A 395 -5.54 -19.77 -8.71
N PRO A 396 -6.25 -20.55 -7.88
CA PRO A 396 -7.58 -20.20 -7.40
C PRO A 396 -7.62 -18.82 -6.74
N GLY A 397 -8.74 -18.11 -6.91
CA GLY A 397 -8.94 -16.76 -6.34
C GLY A 397 -8.43 -15.62 -7.21
N GLY A 398 -8.17 -15.88 -8.50
CA GLY A 398 -7.95 -14.85 -9.53
C GLY A 398 -6.56 -14.21 -9.50
N TYR A 399 -6.47 -12.98 -9.97
CA TYR A 399 -5.22 -12.25 -10.23
C TYR A 399 -4.26 -12.20 -9.02
N VAL A 400 -3.01 -12.60 -9.23
CA VAL A 400 -1.91 -12.64 -8.23
C VAL A 400 -0.92 -11.49 -8.42
N GLY A 401 -1.20 -10.53 -9.28
CA GLY A 401 -0.30 -9.44 -9.63
C GLY A 401 -0.33 -8.26 -8.65
N ALA A 402 0.14 -7.11 -9.14
CA ALA A 402 0.27 -5.89 -8.36
C ALA A 402 -1.06 -5.45 -7.76
N LYS A 403 -1.01 -4.99 -6.51
CA LYS A 403 -2.13 -4.39 -5.79
C LYS A 403 -1.67 -3.13 -5.11
N ILE A 404 -2.56 -2.17 -4.98
CA ILE A 404 -2.31 -0.98 -4.17
C ILE A 404 -2.18 -1.43 -2.71
N ALA A 405 -1.07 -1.05 -2.08
CA ALA A 405 -0.80 -1.33 -0.68
C ALA A 405 -0.45 -0.01 0.03
N PHE A 406 -0.66 0.02 1.34
CA PHE A 406 -0.26 1.16 2.15
C PHE A 406 1.23 1.50 1.92
N GLY A 407 1.50 2.75 1.56
CA GLY A 407 2.84 3.27 1.35
C GLY A 407 3.49 2.95 0.00
N ARG A 408 2.78 2.25 -0.92
CA ARG A 408 3.23 2.07 -2.29
C ARG A 408 2.08 2.07 -3.29
N ILE A 409 2.17 2.96 -4.25
CA ILE A 409 1.33 2.96 -5.45
C ILE A 409 2.08 2.16 -6.52
N PRO A 410 1.50 1.08 -7.06
CA PRO A 410 2.07 0.38 -8.20
C PRO A 410 2.14 1.30 -9.44
N GLU A 411 3.08 1.02 -10.32
CA GLU A 411 3.10 1.66 -11.63
C GLU A 411 2.17 0.92 -12.60
N GLU A 412 1.76 1.57 -13.68
CA GLU A 412 0.92 0.93 -14.71
C GLU A 412 1.57 -0.33 -15.29
N ALA A 413 2.89 -0.31 -15.46
CA ALA A 413 3.66 -1.47 -15.89
C ALA A 413 3.58 -2.67 -14.93
N ASP A 414 3.29 -2.43 -13.65
CA ASP A 414 3.09 -3.52 -12.69
C ASP A 414 1.81 -4.33 -12.96
N PHE A 415 0.86 -3.76 -13.71
CA PHE A 415 -0.42 -4.38 -14.08
C PHE A 415 -0.41 -5.00 -15.48
N SER A 416 0.72 -5.06 -16.14
CA SER A 416 0.85 -5.75 -17.43
C SER A 416 0.38 -7.22 -17.40
N ASP A 417 0.29 -7.81 -16.21
CA ASP A 417 -0.26 -9.15 -15.93
C ASP A 417 -1.76 -9.15 -15.68
N ALA A 418 -2.35 -7.98 -15.46
CA ALA A 418 -3.78 -7.91 -15.25
C ALA A 418 -4.47 -8.33 -16.55
N PRO A 419 -5.52 -9.17 -16.46
CA PRO A 419 -6.35 -9.41 -17.64
C PRO A 419 -6.80 -8.02 -18.12
N THR A 420 -6.52 -7.69 -19.38
CA THR A 420 -7.07 -6.51 -20.05
C THR A 420 -8.58 -6.53 -19.83
N ARG A 421 -9.05 -5.68 -18.99
CA ARG A 421 -10.45 -5.57 -18.62
C ARG A 421 -10.88 -4.19 -19.02
N ASP A 422 -11.85 -4.16 -19.90
CA ASP A 422 -12.62 -2.99 -20.19
C ASP A 422 -12.99 -2.28 -18.90
N GLU A 423 -13.25 -1.00 -18.94
CA GLU A 423 -13.60 -0.13 -17.80
C GLU A 423 -14.92 -0.55 -17.10
N GLU A 424 -15.42 -1.75 -17.37
CA GLU A 424 -16.66 -2.30 -16.83
C GLU A 424 -16.52 -2.68 -15.35
N THR A 425 -17.42 -2.13 -14.55
CA THR A 425 -17.56 -2.48 -13.14
C THR A 425 -18.01 -3.93 -12.99
N ARG A 426 -17.26 -4.72 -12.20
CA ARG A 426 -17.64 -6.10 -11.88
C ARG A 426 -18.38 -6.17 -10.58
N PHE A 427 -19.63 -6.58 -10.65
CA PHE A 427 -20.46 -6.88 -9.50
C PHE A 427 -20.15 -8.28 -8.94
N LEU A 428 -20.44 -8.48 -7.65
CA LEU A 428 -20.46 -9.83 -7.09
C LEU A 428 -21.61 -10.64 -7.69
N SER A 429 -21.32 -11.90 -7.95
CA SER A 429 -22.26 -12.85 -8.58
C SER A 429 -23.31 -13.44 -7.63
N TYR A 430 -23.46 -12.94 -6.38
CA TYR A 430 -24.43 -13.46 -5.40
C TYR A 430 -25.56 -12.47 -5.12
#